data_c0c0fa4bc183132dea32376748d862d3
#
_entry.id   c0c0fa4bc183132dea32376748d862d3
#
_cell.length_a   1.000
_cell.length_b   1.000
_cell.length_c   1.000
_cell.angle_alpha   90.00
_cell.angle_beta   90.00
_cell.angle_gamma   90.00
#
_symmetry.space_group_name_H-M   'P 1'
#
loop_
_entity.id
_entity.type
_entity.pdbx_description
1 polymer ?
#
loop_
_entity_poly.entity_id
_entity_poly.type
_entity_poly.pdbx_seq_one_letter_code
_entity_poly.pdbx_strand_id
1 'polypeptide(L)'
;MAERRVATSRQTRSQTRQTVEVRILVVDDEERLARSVARALNAEGFETDVVHDGLDAVWQAGEVDYDAIVLDIMLPGKNGYEVCRDLRKDGNTTPILMLTAKVGEYDEAEALDLGADDYLRKPFSLVVLIARVRALLRRRAPTAGDLLVVGDLTIDPRQLACRTAHGHQVDFTPREFAVLECLARRAPDVVAKQSLVDSVWGYEFEGDPNIAEVYVGYLRRKLGRIAVRTVRNVGYQLTGSTS
;
A
#
# COMPACT_ATOMS: atom_id res chain seq x y z
N MET A 1 43.71 -24.80 -51.90
CA MET A 1 43.74 -24.20 -50.53
C MET A 1 42.42 -23.52 -50.32
N ALA A 2 41.56 -24.12 -49.55
CA ALA A 2 40.20 -23.62 -49.33
C ALA A 2 40.06 -23.10 -47.89
N GLU A 3 39.86 -21.82 -47.75
CA GLU A 3 39.56 -21.18 -46.45
C GLU A 3 38.09 -21.41 -46.09
N ARG A 4 37.86 -22.13 -45.02
CA ARG A 4 36.53 -22.30 -44.42
C ARG A 4 36.20 -21.04 -43.57
N ARG A 5 35.25 -20.26 -44.00
CA ARG A 5 34.59 -19.22 -43.17
C ARG A 5 33.65 -19.89 -42.18
N VAL A 6 33.96 -19.78 -40.91
CA VAL A 6 33.07 -20.14 -39.80
C VAL A 6 32.07 -19.00 -39.58
N ALA A 7 30.81 -19.26 -39.89
CA ALA A 7 29.72 -18.34 -39.61
C ALA A 7 29.29 -18.50 -38.15
N THR A 8 29.58 -17.51 -37.33
CA THR A 8 29.12 -17.42 -35.95
C THR A 8 27.68 -16.92 -35.92
N SER A 9 26.74 -17.83 -35.81
CA SER A 9 25.34 -17.49 -35.57
C SER A 9 25.17 -16.91 -34.17
N ARG A 10 24.95 -15.60 -34.08
CA ARG A 10 24.48 -14.93 -32.88
C ARG A 10 23.03 -15.34 -32.66
N GLN A 11 22.80 -16.26 -31.72
CA GLN A 11 21.49 -16.51 -31.17
C GLN A 11 21.08 -15.28 -30.34
N THR A 12 20.19 -14.49 -30.90
CA THR A 12 19.46 -13.43 -30.18
C THR A 12 18.53 -14.12 -29.19
N ARG A 13 18.96 -14.23 -27.93
CA ARG A 13 18.06 -14.60 -26.83
C ARG A 13 17.02 -13.49 -26.70
N SER A 14 15.83 -13.75 -27.21
CA SER A 14 14.63 -13.03 -26.88
C SER A 14 14.40 -13.17 -25.37
N GLN A 15 14.72 -12.13 -24.61
CA GLN A 15 14.29 -12.02 -23.22
C GLN A 15 12.79 -11.77 -23.24
N THR A 16 12.03 -12.84 -23.07
CA THR A 16 10.61 -12.75 -22.74
C THR A 16 10.54 -12.01 -21.41
N ARG A 17 10.12 -10.75 -21.42
CA ARG A 17 9.69 -10.04 -20.22
C ARG A 17 8.55 -10.88 -19.64
N GLN A 18 8.78 -11.58 -18.55
CA GLN A 18 7.71 -12.05 -17.70
C GLN A 18 6.97 -10.80 -17.22
N THR A 19 5.83 -10.55 -17.81
CA THR A 19 4.84 -9.62 -17.26
C THR A 19 4.42 -10.24 -15.93
N VAL A 20 4.84 -9.65 -14.82
CA VAL A 20 4.30 -9.99 -13.50
C VAL A 20 2.84 -9.58 -13.55
N GLU A 21 1.95 -10.58 -13.61
CA GLU A 21 0.52 -10.36 -13.61
C GLU A 21 0.12 -9.92 -12.19
N VAL A 22 -0.40 -8.70 -12.09
CA VAL A 22 -0.85 -8.13 -10.81
C VAL A 22 -2.18 -8.78 -10.43
N ARG A 23 -2.23 -9.42 -9.26
CA ARG A 23 -3.38 -10.18 -8.80
C ARG A 23 -4.08 -9.50 -7.61
N ILE A 24 -5.39 -9.33 -7.71
CA ILE A 24 -6.20 -8.58 -6.75
C ILE A 24 -7.32 -9.47 -6.21
N LEU A 25 -7.44 -9.54 -4.89
CA LEU A 25 -8.59 -10.19 -4.23
C LEU A 25 -9.72 -9.18 -4.04
N VAL A 26 -10.92 -9.52 -4.51
CA VAL A 26 -12.13 -8.74 -4.31
C VAL A 26 -13.05 -9.49 -3.34
N VAL A 27 -13.39 -8.84 -2.23
CA VAL A 27 -14.19 -9.41 -1.15
C VAL A 27 -15.43 -8.56 -0.94
N ASP A 28 -16.59 -9.03 -1.32
CA ASP A 28 -17.86 -8.31 -1.18
C ASP A 28 -19.02 -9.33 -1.27
N ASP A 29 -19.94 -9.32 -0.31
CA ASP A 29 -21.10 -10.24 -0.26
C ASP A 29 -22.16 -9.90 -1.31
N GLU A 30 -22.16 -8.67 -1.82
CA GLU A 30 -22.98 -8.26 -2.95
C GLU A 30 -22.36 -8.77 -4.26
N GLU A 31 -22.70 -9.99 -4.68
CA GLU A 31 -22.16 -10.65 -5.87
C GLU A 31 -22.17 -9.78 -7.15
N ARG A 32 -23.20 -8.92 -7.32
CA ARG A 32 -23.31 -8.03 -8.50
C ARG A 32 -22.24 -6.95 -8.47
N LEU A 33 -21.99 -6.37 -7.31
CA LEU A 33 -20.96 -5.35 -7.12
C LEU A 33 -19.58 -5.98 -7.24
N ALA A 34 -19.32 -7.09 -6.55
CA ALA A 34 -18.05 -7.83 -6.64
C ALA A 34 -17.69 -8.18 -8.09
N ARG A 35 -18.63 -8.74 -8.86
CA ARG A 35 -18.44 -9.04 -10.29
C ARG A 35 -18.22 -7.79 -11.15
N SER A 36 -18.84 -6.67 -10.81
CA SER A 36 -18.66 -5.41 -11.55
C SER A 36 -17.27 -4.82 -11.29
N VAL A 37 -16.82 -4.86 -10.03
CA VAL A 37 -15.47 -4.45 -9.62
C VAL A 37 -14.42 -5.33 -10.30
N ALA A 38 -14.57 -6.66 -10.22
CA ALA A 38 -13.65 -7.61 -10.85
C ALA A 38 -13.54 -7.39 -12.36
N ARG A 39 -14.68 -7.23 -13.08
CA ARG A 39 -14.67 -6.94 -14.52
C ARG A 39 -13.95 -5.64 -14.85
N ALA A 40 -14.16 -4.60 -14.04
CA ALA A 40 -13.51 -3.32 -14.25
C ALA A 40 -11.98 -3.42 -14.05
N LEU A 41 -11.54 -4.14 -13.02
CA LEU A 41 -10.12 -4.40 -12.75
C LEU A 41 -9.48 -5.27 -13.85
N ASN A 42 -10.17 -6.32 -14.30
CA ASN A 42 -9.70 -7.18 -15.39
C ASN A 42 -9.56 -6.40 -16.72
N ALA A 43 -10.47 -5.46 -17.00
CA ALA A 43 -10.37 -4.60 -18.17
C ALA A 43 -9.13 -3.68 -18.13
N GLU A 44 -8.58 -3.41 -16.94
CA GLU A 44 -7.34 -2.65 -16.72
C GLU A 44 -6.08 -3.53 -16.74
N GLY A 45 -6.25 -4.84 -17.01
CA GLY A 45 -5.15 -5.80 -17.12
C GLY A 45 -4.71 -6.43 -15.81
N PHE A 46 -5.52 -6.34 -14.75
CA PHE A 46 -5.29 -7.05 -13.49
C PHE A 46 -5.93 -8.44 -13.52
N GLU A 47 -5.37 -9.40 -12.81
CA GLU A 47 -6.06 -10.65 -12.50
C GLU A 47 -6.89 -10.48 -11.21
N THR A 48 -8.10 -11.05 -11.15
CA THR A 48 -8.94 -10.93 -9.97
C THR A 48 -9.52 -12.26 -9.54
N ASP A 49 -9.45 -12.52 -8.23
CA ASP A 49 -10.25 -13.53 -7.55
C ASP A 49 -11.36 -12.83 -6.76
N VAL A 50 -12.50 -13.52 -6.61
CA VAL A 50 -13.66 -12.98 -5.91
C VAL A 50 -14.11 -13.97 -4.85
N VAL A 51 -14.28 -13.47 -3.61
CA VAL A 51 -14.89 -14.22 -2.50
C VAL A 51 -15.99 -13.38 -1.85
N HIS A 52 -16.92 -14.00 -1.16
CA HIS A 52 -18.16 -13.37 -0.71
C HIS A 52 -18.35 -13.36 0.81
N ASP A 53 -17.38 -13.86 1.56
CA ASP A 53 -17.39 -13.81 3.02
C ASP A 53 -15.98 -13.60 3.60
N GLY A 54 -15.93 -13.19 4.88
CA GLY A 54 -14.69 -12.84 5.51
C GLY A 54 -13.80 -14.03 5.92
N LEU A 55 -14.35 -15.23 6.09
CA LEU A 55 -13.56 -16.43 6.41
C LEU A 55 -12.81 -16.89 5.18
N ASP A 56 -13.51 -16.97 4.03
CA ASP A 56 -12.90 -17.28 2.74
C ASP A 56 -11.83 -16.25 2.37
N ALA A 57 -12.06 -14.96 2.69
CA ALA A 57 -11.10 -13.91 2.44
C ALA A 57 -9.78 -14.13 3.20
N VAL A 58 -9.84 -14.46 4.50
CA VAL A 58 -8.63 -14.75 5.30
C VAL A 58 -7.91 -15.99 4.77
N TRP A 59 -8.67 -17.07 4.49
CA TRP A 59 -8.09 -18.30 3.96
C TRP A 59 -7.42 -18.07 2.61
N GLN A 60 -8.13 -17.43 1.68
CA GLN A 60 -7.62 -17.18 0.33
C GLN A 60 -6.37 -16.30 0.33
N ALA A 61 -6.35 -15.24 1.16
CA ALA A 61 -5.20 -14.35 1.30
C ALA A 61 -4.01 -14.99 2.04
N GLY A 62 -4.22 -16.12 2.72
CA GLY A 62 -3.16 -16.93 3.31
C GLY A 62 -2.53 -17.92 2.32
N GLU A 63 -3.32 -18.42 1.35
CA GLU A 63 -2.87 -19.42 0.37
C GLU A 63 -2.29 -18.80 -0.92
N VAL A 64 -2.71 -17.57 -1.26
CA VAL A 64 -2.36 -16.90 -2.51
C VAL A 64 -1.76 -15.52 -2.22
N ASP A 65 -0.64 -15.24 -2.87
CA ASP A 65 -0.01 -13.92 -2.84
C ASP A 65 -0.79 -12.92 -3.72
N TYR A 66 -1.47 -11.98 -3.07
CA TYR A 66 -2.14 -10.87 -3.76
C TYR A 66 -1.32 -9.59 -3.70
N ASP A 67 -1.46 -8.77 -4.74
CA ASP A 67 -0.83 -7.45 -4.82
C ASP A 67 -1.68 -6.36 -4.17
N ALA A 68 -2.99 -6.57 -4.09
CA ALA A 68 -3.93 -5.73 -3.35
C ALA A 68 -5.19 -6.53 -2.99
N ILE A 69 -5.90 -6.06 -1.95
CA ILE A 69 -7.21 -6.59 -1.53
C ILE A 69 -8.20 -5.43 -1.54
N VAL A 70 -9.33 -5.62 -2.22
CA VAL A 70 -10.51 -4.74 -2.14
C VAL A 70 -11.49 -5.43 -1.23
N LEU A 71 -11.80 -4.85 -0.06
CA LEU A 71 -12.45 -5.51 1.05
C LEU A 71 -13.67 -4.73 1.53
N ASP A 72 -14.86 -5.31 1.39
CA ASP A 72 -16.05 -4.75 2.04
C ASP A 72 -15.99 -4.91 3.57
N ILE A 73 -16.52 -3.93 4.28
CA ILE A 73 -16.63 -3.97 5.74
C ILE A 73 -17.80 -4.88 6.16
N MET A 74 -18.92 -4.80 5.43
CA MET A 74 -20.17 -5.46 5.81
C MET A 74 -20.26 -6.87 5.23
N LEU A 75 -19.41 -7.78 5.70
CA LEU A 75 -19.38 -9.17 5.25
C LEU A 75 -20.08 -10.11 6.23
N PRO A 76 -20.70 -11.20 5.75
CA PRO A 76 -21.18 -12.26 6.60
C PRO A 76 -20.03 -13.04 7.26
N GLY A 77 -20.33 -13.70 8.37
CA GLY A 77 -19.37 -14.51 9.12
C GLY A 77 -18.33 -13.69 9.86
N LYS A 78 -17.38 -13.10 9.15
CA LYS A 78 -16.33 -12.24 9.69
C LYS A 78 -16.36 -10.91 8.95
N ASN A 79 -16.55 -9.80 9.68
CA ASN A 79 -16.59 -8.48 9.05
C ASN A 79 -15.21 -8.02 8.54
N GLY A 80 -15.18 -7.04 7.63
CA GLY A 80 -13.93 -6.59 6.98
C GLY A 80 -12.89 -6.04 7.95
N TYR A 81 -13.28 -5.46 9.09
CA TYR A 81 -12.35 -5.01 10.12
C TYR A 81 -11.63 -6.20 10.79
N GLU A 82 -12.37 -7.27 11.06
CA GLU A 82 -11.80 -8.50 11.63
C GLU A 82 -10.89 -9.20 10.63
N VAL A 83 -11.28 -9.24 9.36
CA VAL A 83 -10.42 -9.77 8.27
C VAL A 83 -9.11 -8.98 8.20
N CYS A 84 -9.16 -7.66 8.14
CA CYS A 84 -7.97 -6.80 8.10
C CYS A 84 -7.06 -7.04 9.30
N ARG A 85 -7.62 -7.04 10.51
CA ARG A 85 -6.88 -7.29 11.75
C ARG A 85 -6.19 -8.65 11.75
N ASP A 86 -6.89 -9.70 11.33
CA ASP A 86 -6.34 -11.06 11.33
C ASP A 86 -5.22 -11.18 10.30
N LEU A 87 -5.39 -10.66 9.09
CA LEU A 87 -4.33 -10.60 8.08
C LEU A 87 -3.08 -9.89 8.61
N ARG A 88 -3.23 -8.74 9.28
CA ARG A 88 -2.10 -8.00 9.86
C ARG A 88 -1.44 -8.74 11.01
N LYS A 89 -2.22 -9.43 11.85
CA LYS A 89 -1.71 -10.28 12.94
C LYS A 89 -0.86 -11.44 12.42
N ASP A 90 -1.25 -12.01 11.27
CA ASP A 90 -0.52 -13.10 10.62
C ASP A 90 0.66 -12.60 9.76
N GLY A 91 0.97 -11.31 9.82
CA GLY A 91 2.10 -10.70 9.11
C GLY A 91 1.83 -10.43 7.63
N ASN A 92 0.60 -10.60 7.16
CA ASN A 92 0.24 -10.26 5.78
C ASN A 92 0.21 -8.72 5.62
N THR A 93 1.09 -8.21 4.75
CA THR A 93 1.26 -6.78 4.46
C THR A 93 0.64 -6.36 3.14
N THR A 94 -0.16 -7.21 2.50
CA THR A 94 -0.86 -6.87 1.25
C THR A 94 -1.70 -5.61 1.43
N PRO A 95 -1.59 -4.62 0.54
CA PRO A 95 -2.37 -3.39 0.62
C PRO A 95 -3.87 -3.67 0.58
N ILE A 96 -4.63 -3.05 1.49
CA ILE A 96 -6.07 -3.23 1.62
C ILE A 96 -6.80 -1.90 1.33
N LEU A 97 -7.68 -1.91 0.32
CA LEU A 97 -8.68 -0.87 0.08
C LEU A 97 -9.99 -1.31 0.72
N MET A 98 -10.41 -0.67 1.80
CA MET A 98 -11.71 -0.94 2.42
C MET A 98 -12.84 -0.23 1.69
N LEU A 99 -13.95 -0.95 1.46
CA LEU A 99 -15.20 -0.40 0.98
C LEU A 99 -16.15 -0.20 2.17
N THR A 100 -16.74 0.99 2.31
CA THR A 100 -17.58 1.32 3.47
C THR A 100 -18.89 1.99 3.07
N ALA A 101 -20.01 1.59 3.66
CA ALA A 101 -21.29 2.31 3.57
C ALA A 101 -21.46 3.33 4.71
N LYS A 102 -20.60 3.30 5.73
CA LYS A 102 -20.75 4.13 6.93
C LYS A 102 -20.26 5.56 6.73
N VAL A 103 -20.93 6.49 7.40
CA VAL A 103 -20.70 7.92 7.38
C VAL A 103 -20.30 8.35 8.79
N GLY A 104 -19.01 8.32 9.10
CA GLY A 104 -18.50 8.83 10.39
C GLY A 104 -16.99 8.94 10.41
N GLU A 105 -16.46 10.04 10.92
CA GLU A 105 -15.03 10.27 11.12
C GLU A 105 -14.40 9.20 12.04
N TYR A 106 -15.19 8.62 12.95
CA TYR A 106 -14.74 7.56 13.86
C TYR A 106 -14.55 6.21 13.16
N ASP A 107 -15.39 5.88 12.17
CA ASP A 107 -15.30 4.63 11.42
C ASP A 107 -14.06 4.61 10.49
N GLU A 108 -13.68 5.75 9.94
CA GLU A 108 -12.49 5.92 9.11
C GLU A 108 -11.21 5.79 9.95
N ALA A 109 -11.19 6.40 11.14
CA ALA A 109 -10.07 6.29 12.07
C ALA A 109 -9.91 4.84 12.57
N GLU A 110 -11.01 4.13 12.87
CA GLU A 110 -10.99 2.74 13.29
C GLU A 110 -10.48 1.80 12.20
N ALA A 111 -10.90 1.98 10.94
CA ALA A 111 -10.41 1.21 9.79
C ALA A 111 -8.90 1.37 9.60
N LEU A 112 -8.38 2.58 9.77
CA LEU A 112 -6.97 2.89 9.65
C LEU A 112 -6.15 2.37 10.83
N ASP A 113 -6.70 2.42 12.04
CA ASP A 113 -6.09 1.85 13.26
C ASP A 113 -5.94 0.32 13.16
N LEU A 114 -6.82 -0.35 12.44
CA LEU A 114 -6.77 -1.78 12.18
C LEU A 114 -5.82 -2.19 11.05
N GLY A 115 -5.18 -1.22 10.37
CA GLY A 115 -4.14 -1.48 9.37
C GLY A 115 -4.63 -1.51 7.92
N ALA A 116 -5.81 -0.98 7.61
CA ALA A 116 -6.20 -0.69 6.23
C ALA A 116 -5.33 0.41 5.62
N ASP A 117 -5.09 0.34 4.32
CA ASP A 117 -4.19 1.26 3.61
C ASP A 117 -4.93 2.42 2.95
N ASP A 118 -6.18 2.21 2.62
CA ASP A 118 -7.07 3.21 2.07
C ASP A 118 -8.52 2.78 2.26
N TYR A 119 -9.45 3.71 2.10
CA TYR A 119 -10.88 3.40 2.14
C TYR A 119 -11.61 4.12 0.99
N LEU A 120 -12.75 3.55 0.59
CA LEU A 120 -13.61 4.12 -0.44
C LEU A 120 -15.07 3.96 -0.02
N ARG A 121 -15.76 5.08 0.03
CA ARG A 121 -17.15 5.12 0.48
C ARG A 121 -18.11 4.65 -0.62
N LYS A 122 -19.06 3.77 -0.26
CA LYS A 122 -20.22 3.40 -1.09
C LYS A 122 -21.32 4.50 -1.01
N PRO A 123 -21.95 4.91 -2.12
CA PRO A 123 -21.69 4.47 -3.49
C PRO A 123 -20.44 5.15 -4.10
N PHE A 124 -19.70 4.43 -4.92
CA PHE A 124 -18.48 4.91 -5.56
C PHE A 124 -18.50 4.73 -7.07
N SER A 125 -17.66 5.48 -7.75
CA SER A 125 -17.34 5.28 -9.17
C SER A 125 -16.25 4.22 -9.33
N LEU A 126 -16.39 3.31 -10.30
CA LEU A 126 -15.35 2.32 -10.65
C LEU A 126 -14.04 3.01 -11.08
N VAL A 127 -14.12 4.18 -11.71
CA VAL A 127 -12.93 4.98 -12.06
C VAL A 127 -12.14 5.38 -10.83
N VAL A 128 -12.82 5.84 -9.76
CA VAL A 128 -12.19 6.20 -8.48
C VAL A 128 -11.60 4.96 -7.79
N LEU A 129 -12.33 3.84 -7.79
CA LEU A 129 -11.83 2.58 -7.23
C LEU A 129 -10.53 2.16 -7.93
N ILE A 130 -10.51 2.12 -9.27
CA ILE A 130 -9.33 1.75 -10.06
C ILE A 130 -8.16 2.70 -9.77
N ALA A 131 -8.41 4.01 -9.68
CA ALA A 131 -7.38 4.99 -9.36
C ALA A 131 -6.74 4.74 -7.98
N ARG A 132 -7.55 4.37 -6.97
CA ARG A 132 -7.08 4.02 -5.62
C ARG A 132 -6.30 2.71 -5.61
N VAL A 133 -6.79 1.66 -6.27
CA VAL A 133 -6.06 0.39 -6.42
C VAL A 133 -4.71 0.62 -7.09
N ARG A 134 -4.67 1.39 -8.17
CA ARG A 134 -3.39 1.77 -8.82
C ARG A 134 -2.47 2.56 -7.90
N ALA A 135 -3.01 3.41 -7.04
CA ALA A 135 -2.23 4.13 -6.04
C ALA A 135 -1.61 3.19 -5.00
N LEU A 136 -2.34 2.18 -4.56
CA LEU A 136 -1.84 1.13 -3.67
C LEU A 136 -0.72 0.30 -4.33
N LEU A 137 -0.95 -0.13 -5.58
CA LEU A 137 0.01 -0.94 -6.34
C LEU A 137 1.31 -0.21 -6.68
N ARG A 138 1.27 1.11 -6.96
CA ARG A 138 2.48 1.92 -7.23
C ARG A 138 3.48 1.90 -6.07
N ARG A 139 3.01 1.70 -4.85
CA ARG A 139 3.85 1.64 -3.65
C ARG A 139 4.59 0.31 -3.52
N ARG A 140 4.08 -0.75 -4.14
CA ARG A 140 4.72 -2.07 -4.18
C ARG A 140 5.73 -2.20 -5.33
N ALA A 141 5.62 -1.38 -6.39
CA ALA A 141 6.60 -1.38 -7.49
C ALA A 141 7.94 -0.82 -6.96
N PRO A 142 9.01 -1.63 -6.88
CA PRO A 142 10.30 -1.15 -6.42
C PRO A 142 10.84 -0.18 -7.45
N THR A 143 10.80 1.11 -7.18
CA THR A 143 11.75 2.00 -7.81
C THR A 143 13.12 1.53 -7.37
N ALA A 144 13.97 1.16 -8.36
CA ALA A 144 15.35 0.78 -8.12
C ALA A 144 16.05 1.97 -7.42
N GLY A 145 16.02 1.97 -6.09
CA GLY A 145 16.47 3.09 -5.26
C GLY A 145 17.31 2.56 -4.11
N ASP A 146 18.43 3.21 -3.93
CA ASP A 146 19.33 3.00 -2.82
C ASP A 146 18.61 3.13 -1.48
N LEU A 147 19.16 2.48 -0.46
CA LEU A 147 18.73 2.66 0.92
C LEU A 147 18.69 4.15 1.26
N LEU A 148 17.58 4.59 1.86
CA LEU A 148 17.45 5.96 2.35
C LEU A 148 17.96 6.01 3.78
N VAL A 149 18.97 6.83 4.03
CA VAL A 149 19.52 7.03 5.38
C VAL A 149 19.16 8.42 5.87
N VAL A 150 18.43 8.51 6.97
CA VAL A 150 18.04 9.76 7.60
C VAL A 150 18.30 9.66 9.10
N GLY A 151 19.32 10.37 9.59
CA GLY A 151 19.73 10.24 10.99
C GLY A 151 20.06 8.79 11.36
N ASP A 152 19.37 8.26 12.37
CA ASP A 152 19.55 6.91 12.87
C ASP A 152 18.75 5.86 12.09
N LEU A 153 17.99 6.27 11.07
CA LEU A 153 17.11 5.39 10.31
C LEU A 153 17.75 4.96 8.99
N THR A 154 17.75 3.66 8.75
CA THR A 154 18.03 3.07 7.43
C THR A 154 16.74 2.46 6.90
N ILE A 155 16.23 3.02 5.81
CA ILE A 155 14.92 2.71 5.22
C ILE A 155 15.18 2.00 3.90
N ASP A 156 14.62 0.78 3.78
CA ASP A 156 14.70 -0.03 2.56
C ASP A 156 13.34 -0.04 1.85
N PRO A 157 13.18 0.73 0.77
CA PRO A 157 11.93 0.75 0.02
C PRO A 157 11.55 -0.59 -0.63
N ARG A 158 12.54 -1.47 -0.87
CA ARG A 158 12.30 -2.77 -1.50
C ARG A 158 11.69 -3.78 -0.54
N GLN A 159 12.11 -3.70 0.73
CA GLN A 159 11.66 -4.62 1.77
C GLN A 159 10.51 -4.03 2.62
N LEU A 160 10.08 -2.80 2.33
CA LEU A 160 9.17 -2.01 3.18
C LEU A 160 9.64 -2.01 4.64
N ALA A 161 10.94 -1.98 4.84
CA ALA A 161 11.57 -2.13 6.14
C ALA A 161 12.31 -0.86 6.55
N CYS A 162 12.32 -0.60 7.85
CA CYS A 162 13.15 0.44 8.45
C CYS A 162 13.94 -0.16 9.62
N ARG A 163 15.22 0.17 9.70
CA ARG A 163 16.08 -0.20 10.82
C ARG A 163 16.57 1.04 11.53
N THR A 164 16.59 0.97 12.85
CA THR A 164 17.20 1.99 13.69
C THR A 164 18.73 1.78 13.79
N ALA A 165 19.48 2.77 14.30
CA ALA A 165 20.93 2.65 14.55
C ALA A 165 21.30 1.46 15.45
N HIS A 166 20.39 1.06 16.33
CA HIS A 166 20.58 -0.11 17.21
C HIS A 166 20.27 -1.46 16.53
N GLY A 167 19.98 -1.47 15.22
CA GLY A 167 19.67 -2.66 14.45
C GLY A 167 18.25 -3.20 14.64
N HIS A 168 17.40 -2.54 15.42
CA HIS A 168 16.00 -2.92 15.55
C HIS A 168 15.25 -2.68 14.24
N GLN A 169 14.64 -3.74 13.72
CA GLN A 169 13.73 -3.63 12.60
C GLN A 169 12.36 -3.14 13.11
N VAL A 170 11.78 -2.19 12.39
CA VAL A 170 10.46 -1.65 12.67
C VAL A 170 9.55 -1.99 11.50
N ASP A 171 8.46 -2.69 11.78
CA ASP A 171 7.49 -3.11 10.78
C ASP A 171 6.42 -2.03 10.58
N PHE A 172 6.05 -1.82 9.32
CA PHE A 172 5.05 -0.84 8.91
C PHE A 172 4.01 -1.48 8.03
N THR A 173 2.78 -0.99 8.11
CA THR A 173 1.83 -1.25 7.03
C THR A 173 2.30 -0.54 5.76
N PRO A 174 1.86 -0.96 4.56
CA PRO A 174 2.25 -0.30 3.31
C PRO A 174 1.98 1.20 3.30
N ARG A 175 0.90 1.65 3.94
CA ARG A 175 0.55 3.08 4.01
C ARG A 175 1.46 3.85 4.99
N GLU A 176 1.73 3.31 6.15
CA GLU A 176 2.69 3.89 7.10
C GLU A 176 4.06 4.03 6.45
N PHE A 177 4.49 2.96 5.74
CA PHE A 177 5.76 2.98 5.02
C PHE A 177 5.78 4.05 3.91
N ALA A 178 4.70 4.20 3.15
CA ALA A 178 4.60 5.22 2.11
C ALA A 178 4.74 6.65 2.67
N VAL A 179 4.18 6.91 3.86
CA VAL A 179 4.35 8.20 4.56
C VAL A 179 5.81 8.36 5.00
N LEU A 180 6.42 7.33 5.59
CA LEU A 180 7.83 7.34 5.98
C LEU A 180 8.75 7.59 4.78
N GLU A 181 8.56 6.86 3.69
CA GLU A 181 9.33 6.99 2.46
C GLU A 181 9.19 8.38 1.84
N CYS A 182 7.96 8.91 1.79
CA CYS A 182 7.71 10.26 1.27
C CYS A 182 8.48 11.34 2.05
N LEU A 183 8.51 11.22 3.38
CA LEU A 183 9.27 12.13 4.24
C LEU A 183 10.78 11.91 4.10
N ALA A 184 11.23 10.66 4.02
CA ALA A 184 12.65 10.30 3.90
C ALA A 184 13.27 10.78 2.60
N ARG A 185 12.57 10.65 1.47
CA ARG A 185 13.05 11.11 0.16
C ARG A 185 13.20 12.62 0.06
N ARG A 186 12.53 13.37 0.94
CA ARG A 186 12.59 14.84 1.02
C ARG A 186 13.41 15.34 2.20
N ALA A 187 13.92 14.46 3.04
CA ALA A 187 14.77 14.87 4.15
C ALA A 187 16.04 15.55 3.64
N PRO A 188 16.49 16.63 4.29
CA PRO A 188 15.99 17.21 5.54
C PRO A 188 14.85 18.24 5.39
N ASP A 189 14.23 18.37 4.22
CA ASP A 189 13.22 19.39 3.94
C ASP A 189 11.90 19.11 4.68
N VAL A 190 11.10 20.16 4.86
CA VAL A 190 9.74 20.07 5.42
C VAL A 190 8.77 19.75 4.31
N VAL A 191 8.01 18.68 4.46
CA VAL A 191 6.94 18.29 3.54
C VAL A 191 5.64 18.94 3.99
N ALA A 192 5.02 19.76 3.14
CA ALA A 192 3.72 20.36 3.44
C ALA A 192 2.64 19.26 3.62
N LYS A 193 1.70 19.50 4.53
CA LYS A 193 0.62 18.54 4.84
C LYS A 193 -0.11 18.10 3.57
N GLN A 194 -0.53 19.04 2.74
CA GLN A 194 -1.22 18.75 1.47
C GLN A 194 -0.32 17.94 0.52
N SER A 195 0.94 18.33 0.35
CA SER A 195 1.89 17.61 -0.51
C SER A 195 2.14 16.17 -0.04
N LEU A 196 2.08 15.93 1.27
CA LEU A 196 2.17 14.57 1.84
C LEU A 196 0.90 13.77 1.48
N VAL A 197 -0.27 14.36 1.63
CA VAL A 197 -1.55 13.75 1.25
C VAL A 197 -1.55 13.42 -0.25
N ASP A 198 -1.23 14.38 -1.11
CA ASP A 198 -1.21 14.20 -2.57
C ASP A 198 -0.23 13.10 -3.00
N SER A 199 0.96 13.06 -2.36
CA SER A 199 2.00 12.07 -2.69
C SER A 199 1.62 10.65 -2.26
N VAL A 200 0.91 10.51 -1.14
CA VAL A 200 0.61 9.22 -0.52
C VAL A 200 -0.79 8.70 -0.90
N TRP A 201 -1.78 9.57 -1.06
CA TRP A 201 -3.17 9.21 -1.38
C TRP A 201 -3.59 9.59 -2.79
N GLY A 202 -2.85 10.47 -3.45
CA GLY A 202 -3.14 10.97 -4.81
C GLY A 202 -3.85 12.32 -4.79
N TYR A 203 -3.77 13.03 -5.92
CA TYR A 203 -4.37 14.38 -6.06
C TYR A 203 -5.89 14.39 -6.00
N GLU A 204 -6.55 13.26 -6.30
CA GLU A 204 -8.01 13.13 -6.28
C GLU A 204 -8.53 12.60 -4.93
N PHE A 205 -7.72 12.68 -3.88
CA PHE A 205 -8.13 12.25 -2.56
C PHE A 205 -9.16 13.21 -1.97
N GLU A 206 -10.41 12.73 -1.87
CA GLU A 206 -11.56 13.50 -1.33
C GLU A 206 -11.76 13.33 0.20
N GLY A 207 -10.86 12.57 0.86
CA GLY A 207 -10.92 12.37 2.31
C GLY A 207 -10.38 13.55 3.12
N ASP A 208 -10.50 13.46 4.46
CA ASP A 208 -9.99 14.50 5.35
C ASP A 208 -8.46 14.64 5.24
N PRO A 209 -7.92 15.84 4.96
CA PRO A 209 -6.48 16.10 4.98
C PRO A 209 -5.81 15.80 6.32
N ASN A 210 -6.58 15.66 7.42
CA ASN A 210 -6.07 15.27 8.74
C ASN A 210 -5.55 13.84 8.78
N ILE A 211 -5.85 13.02 7.77
CA ILE A 211 -5.28 11.68 7.61
C ILE A 211 -3.75 11.68 7.75
N ALA A 212 -3.07 12.69 7.24
CA ALA A 212 -1.62 12.84 7.40
C ALA A 212 -1.20 12.90 8.88
N GLU A 213 -1.99 13.54 9.75
CA GLU A 213 -1.70 13.63 11.19
C GLU A 213 -1.79 12.26 11.88
N VAL A 214 -2.78 11.46 11.48
CA VAL A 214 -2.99 10.10 11.98
C VAL A 214 -1.76 9.25 11.68
N TYR A 215 -1.32 9.22 10.42
CA TYR A 215 -0.16 8.41 10.03
C TYR A 215 1.17 8.93 10.59
N VAL A 216 1.35 10.22 10.71
CA VAL A 216 2.48 10.80 11.45
C VAL A 216 2.43 10.38 12.93
N GLY A 217 1.24 10.28 13.51
CA GLY A 217 1.04 9.70 14.84
C GLY A 217 1.51 8.25 14.94
N TYR A 218 1.22 7.43 13.92
CA TYR A 218 1.68 6.03 13.85
C TYR A 218 3.20 5.93 13.74
N LEU A 219 3.80 6.72 12.85
CA LEU A 219 5.26 6.77 12.74
C LEU A 219 5.92 7.16 14.06
N ARG A 220 5.38 8.15 14.78
CA ARG A 220 5.90 8.57 16.09
C ARG A 220 5.78 7.50 17.16
N ARG A 221 4.71 6.70 17.14
CA ARG A 221 4.56 5.56 18.06
C ARG A 221 5.60 4.48 17.80
N LYS A 222 5.97 4.24 16.53
CA LYS A 222 6.90 3.17 16.11
C LYS A 222 8.36 3.60 16.17
N LEU A 223 8.66 4.84 15.80
CA LEU A 223 10.04 5.36 15.66
C LEU A 223 10.48 6.27 16.81
N GLY A 224 9.55 6.66 17.68
CA GLY A 224 9.79 7.68 18.70
C GLY A 224 9.25 9.06 18.29
N ARG A 225 8.89 9.86 19.31
CA ARG A 225 8.20 11.15 19.09
C ARG A 225 9.03 12.17 18.31
N ILE A 226 10.34 12.11 18.45
CA ILE A 226 11.26 13.05 17.79
C ILE A 226 11.61 12.68 16.36
N ALA A 227 11.40 11.43 15.95
CA ALA A 227 11.71 10.98 14.59
C ALA A 227 11.01 11.81 13.52
N VAL A 228 9.79 12.27 13.77
CA VAL A 228 9.04 13.15 12.88
C VAL A 228 8.64 14.43 13.60
N ARG A 229 9.24 15.55 13.20
CA ARG A 229 8.95 16.87 13.75
C ARG A 229 7.78 17.53 13.01
N THR A 230 6.86 18.16 13.76
CA THR A 230 5.86 19.06 13.18
C THR A 230 6.45 20.46 13.07
N VAL A 231 6.40 21.04 11.88
CA VAL A 231 6.67 22.47 11.65
C VAL A 231 5.31 23.17 11.54
N ARG A 232 4.99 23.95 12.57
CA ARG A 232 3.65 24.59 12.70
C ARG A 232 3.31 25.38 11.45
N ASN A 233 2.07 25.23 10.95
CA ASN A 233 1.53 25.87 9.75
C ASN A 233 2.26 25.55 8.44
N VAL A 234 3.22 24.61 8.44
CA VAL A 234 3.98 24.21 7.24
C VAL A 234 3.75 22.72 6.94
N GLY A 235 4.12 21.82 7.88
CA GLY A 235 4.02 20.39 7.61
C GLY A 235 4.89 19.55 8.54
N TYR A 236 5.50 18.51 7.98
CA TYR A 236 6.26 17.49 8.71
C TYR A 236 7.67 17.33 8.14
N GLN A 237 8.60 17.01 9.03
CA GLN A 237 10.00 16.78 8.69
C GLN A 237 10.47 15.49 9.35
N LEU A 238 11.06 14.58 8.60
CA LEU A 238 11.75 13.42 9.16
C LEU A 238 13.14 13.88 9.66
N THR A 239 13.39 13.70 10.95
CA THR A 239 14.69 14.02 11.56
C THR A 239 15.57 12.78 11.67
N GLY A 240 14.94 11.60 11.73
CA GLY A 240 15.61 10.32 11.86
C GLY A 240 16.18 10.02 13.24
N SER A 241 15.96 10.89 14.22
CA SER A 241 16.38 10.60 15.61
C SER A 241 15.38 9.66 16.29
N THR A 242 15.87 8.59 16.93
CA THR A 242 15.05 7.55 17.57
C THR A 242 15.15 7.55 19.10
N SER A 243 15.76 8.56 19.69
CA SER A 243 15.97 8.70 21.16
C SER A 243 14.98 9.66 21.78
#